data_68c7e161b060b85701f16aa69890acd9
#
_entry.id   68c7e161b060b85701f16aa69890acd9
#
_cell.length_a   1.000
_cell.length_b   1.000
_cell.length_c   1.000
_cell.angle_alpha   90.00
_cell.angle_beta   90.00
_cell.angle_gamma   90.00
#
_symmetry.space_group_name_H-M   'P 1'
#
loop_
_entity.id
_entity.type
_entity.pdbx_description
1 polymer ?
#
loop_
_entity_poly.entity_id
_entity_poly.type
_entity_poly.pdbx_seq_one_letter_code
_entity_poly.pdbx_strand_id
1 'polypeptide(L)'
;MNTNLKTLKPIVKKVSKLSSNFSIEVVLPLQTPSTLPLPYFSSYVSCGFPSPAEDHVETRIDLNSYLIANPNSTFYARAYGESMLGAGIFDGDILIIDRVARLTNGDVVLAIYNGEFTVKRYLKKDDKVFLEPDNDNYPSILLDQANDELEIWGVVLYVIHEPGIKKRNNGV
;
A
#
# COMPACT_ATOMS: atom_id res chain seq x y z
N MET A 1 35.02 7.81 -1.79
CA MET A 1 34.28 8.50 -2.87
C MET A 1 32.88 8.78 -2.38
N ASN A 2 32.64 10.04 -2.02
CA ASN A 2 31.36 10.49 -1.47
C ASN A 2 30.38 10.71 -2.62
N THR A 3 29.43 9.81 -2.79
CA THR A 3 28.33 10.01 -3.71
C THR A 3 27.18 10.70 -2.96
N ASN A 4 26.99 11.98 -3.26
CA ASN A 4 25.94 12.84 -2.73
C ASN A 4 24.54 12.28 -3.08
N LEU A 5 23.86 11.73 -2.11
CA LEU A 5 22.44 11.28 -2.16
C LEU A 5 21.43 12.45 -2.11
N LYS A 6 21.86 13.70 -2.36
CA LYS A 6 21.05 14.91 -2.10
C LYS A 6 20.28 15.48 -3.29
N THR A 7 20.14 14.79 -4.43
CA THR A 7 19.51 15.47 -5.59
C THR A 7 18.59 14.59 -6.42
N LEU A 8 17.78 13.73 -5.81
CA LEU A 8 16.65 13.11 -6.50
C LEU A 8 15.37 13.82 -6.03
N LYS A 9 14.97 14.86 -6.76
CA LYS A 9 13.63 15.43 -6.60
C LYS A 9 12.62 14.43 -7.18
N PRO A 10 11.64 13.96 -6.39
CA PRO A 10 10.57 13.12 -6.91
C PRO A 10 9.82 13.91 -7.99
N ILE A 11 9.53 13.26 -9.12
CA ILE A 11 8.66 13.84 -10.14
C ILE A 11 7.24 13.72 -9.60
N VAL A 12 6.81 14.70 -8.83
CA VAL A 12 5.44 14.82 -8.35
C VAL A 12 4.60 15.39 -9.49
N LYS A 13 3.85 14.56 -10.20
CA LYS A 13 2.73 15.06 -10.99
C LYS A 13 1.61 15.42 -10.02
N LYS A 14 1.43 16.72 -9.75
CA LYS A 14 0.25 17.23 -9.07
C LYS A 14 -0.98 16.86 -9.90
N VAL A 15 -1.78 15.94 -9.42
CA VAL A 15 -3.14 15.76 -9.90
C VAL A 15 -3.93 16.97 -9.40
N SER A 16 -4.64 17.66 -10.32
CA SER A 16 -5.38 18.88 -10.10
C SER A 16 -6.30 18.78 -8.88
N LYS A 17 -6.40 19.90 -8.16
CA LYS A 17 -7.30 20.11 -7.02
C LYS A 17 -8.71 19.61 -7.32
N LEU A 18 -9.12 18.51 -6.71
CA LEU A 18 -10.51 18.21 -6.39
C LEU A 18 -10.76 18.68 -4.96
N SER A 19 -11.89 19.33 -4.77
CA SER A 19 -12.29 20.02 -3.54
C SER A 19 -12.43 19.02 -2.38
N SER A 20 -11.55 19.07 -1.46
CA SER A 20 -11.52 18.61 -0.09
C SER A 20 -10.15 18.02 0.27
N ASN A 21 -9.69 18.27 1.43
CA ASN A 21 -8.38 18.05 2.08
C ASN A 21 -7.66 16.70 1.88
N PHE A 22 -7.79 16.03 0.76
CA PHE A 22 -7.14 14.76 0.46
C PHE A 22 -6.17 14.93 -0.72
N SER A 23 -4.88 14.75 -0.47
CA SER A 23 -3.86 14.70 -1.51
C SER A 23 -3.17 13.33 -1.47
N ILE A 24 -3.32 12.54 -2.53
CA ILE A 24 -2.47 11.36 -2.72
C ILE A 24 -1.18 11.84 -3.37
N GLU A 25 -0.06 11.61 -2.68
CA GLU A 25 1.26 11.76 -3.27
C GLU A 25 1.61 10.45 -4.01
N VAL A 26 1.49 10.47 -5.33
CA VAL A 26 1.90 9.34 -6.18
C VAL A 26 3.36 9.53 -6.54
N VAL A 27 4.22 8.66 -6.04
CA VAL A 27 5.64 8.62 -6.37
C VAL A 27 5.87 7.50 -7.37
N LEU A 28 6.23 7.84 -8.61
CA LEU A 28 6.59 6.83 -9.61
C LEU A 28 7.98 6.26 -9.29
N PRO A 29 8.18 4.94 -9.46
CA PRO A 29 9.49 4.33 -9.25
C PRO A 29 10.53 4.88 -10.24
N LEU A 30 11.79 4.90 -9.82
CA LEU A 30 12.92 5.27 -10.67
C LEU A 30 13.01 4.29 -11.86
N GLN A 31 13.30 4.84 -13.05
CA GLN A 31 13.43 4.03 -14.27
C GLN A 31 14.63 3.06 -14.25
N THR A 32 15.57 3.24 -13.34
CA THR A 32 16.69 2.33 -13.10
C THR A 32 16.63 1.86 -11.65
N PRO A 33 16.00 0.70 -11.37
CA PRO A 33 15.98 0.16 -10.01
C PRO A 33 17.41 -0.21 -9.59
N SER A 34 17.87 0.37 -8.48
CA SER A 34 19.07 -0.11 -7.81
C SER A 34 18.71 -1.37 -7.03
N THR A 35 19.38 -2.49 -7.32
CA THR A 35 19.23 -3.71 -6.54
C THR A 35 19.95 -3.57 -5.21
N LEU A 36 19.28 -3.88 -4.10
CA LEU A 36 19.86 -3.88 -2.76
C LEU A 36 19.51 -5.20 -2.06
N PRO A 37 20.20 -6.30 -2.40
CA PRO A 37 19.95 -7.58 -1.77
C PRO A 37 20.47 -7.57 -0.33
N LEU A 38 19.55 -7.72 0.62
CA LEU A 38 19.85 -7.81 2.05
C LEU A 38 19.73 -9.25 2.56
N PRO A 39 20.46 -9.63 3.63
CA PRO A 39 20.30 -10.93 4.25
C PRO A 39 18.85 -11.19 4.67
N TYR A 40 18.37 -12.37 4.38
CA TYR A 40 17.05 -12.85 4.74
C TYR A 40 17.17 -14.20 5.44
N PHE A 41 16.71 -14.26 6.67
CA PHE A 41 16.65 -15.48 7.45
C PHE A 41 15.37 -16.22 7.08
N SER A 42 15.52 -17.39 6.45
CA SER A 42 14.38 -18.19 5.99
C SER A 42 13.65 -18.94 7.11
N SER A 43 14.27 -19.04 8.28
CA SER A 43 13.66 -19.65 9.46
C SER A 43 12.60 -18.73 10.06
N TYR A 44 11.49 -19.33 10.52
CA TYR A 44 10.45 -18.57 11.22
C TYR A 44 10.96 -18.04 12.55
N VAL A 45 10.78 -16.76 12.77
CA VAL A 45 11.04 -16.12 14.06
C VAL A 45 9.75 -16.15 14.88
N SER A 46 9.81 -16.80 16.07
CA SER A 46 8.64 -16.87 16.95
C SER A 46 8.30 -15.48 17.50
N CYS A 47 7.04 -15.06 17.32
CA CYS A 47 6.49 -13.86 17.98
C CYS A 47 5.80 -14.18 19.32
N GLY A 48 5.81 -15.43 19.74
CA GLY A 48 5.26 -15.90 21.01
C GLY A 48 6.35 -16.32 21.97
N PHE A 49 6.34 -17.60 22.38
CA PHE A 49 7.39 -18.14 23.24
C PHE A 49 8.70 -18.28 22.46
N PRO A 50 9.84 -18.03 23.11
CA PRO A 50 11.15 -18.24 22.48
C PRO A 50 11.29 -19.69 21.99
N SER A 51 11.81 -19.86 20.78
CA SER A 51 12.23 -21.15 20.25
C SER A 51 13.76 -21.18 20.15
N PRO A 52 14.40 -22.38 20.22
CA PRO A 52 15.83 -22.48 20.01
C PRO A 52 16.24 -21.87 18.67
N ALA A 53 17.35 -21.15 18.66
CA ALA A 53 17.95 -20.66 17.42
C ALA A 53 18.52 -21.87 16.68
N GLU A 54 17.83 -22.34 15.65
CA GLU A 54 18.33 -23.38 14.75
C GLU A 54 19.30 -22.76 13.73
N ASP A 55 20.11 -23.57 13.06
CA ASP A 55 21.03 -23.13 12.01
C ASP A 55 20.26 -22.42 10.91
N HIS A 56 20.47 -21.11 10.81
CA HIS A 56 19.74 -20.27 9.88
C HIS A 56 20.37 -20.32 8.49
N VAL A 57 19.60 -20.73 7.49
CA VAL A 57 20.04 -20.58 6.10
C VAL A 57 19.85 -19.12 5.72
N GLU A 58 20.96 -18.41 5.57
CA GLU A 58 20.98 -17.04 5.10
C GLU A 58 20.80 -17.05 3.57
N THR A 59 19.69 -16.50 3.09
CA THR A 59 19.50 -16.12 1.69
C THR A 59 19.59 -14.61 1.55
N ARG A 60 19.50 -14.09 0.31
CA ARG A 60 19.45 -12.64 0.09
C ARG A 60 18.23 -12.31 -0.74
N ILE A 61 17.50 -11.30 -0.33
CA ILE A 61 16.36 -10.79 -1.10
C ILE A 61 16.53 -9.30 -1.36
N ASP A 62 16.12 -8.89 -2.55
CA ASP A 62 15.87 -7.51 -2.92
C ASP A 62 14.38 -7.27 -2.84
N LEU A 63 13.92 -6.40 -1.94
CA LEU A 63 12.50 -6.17 -1.71
C LEU A 63 11.80 -5.59 -2.94
N ASN A 64 12.47 -4.79 -3.76
CA ASN A 64 11.86 -4.28 -4.99
C ASN A 64 11.54 -5.43 -5.93
N SER A 65 12.49 -6.33 -6.13
CA SER A 65 12.29 -7.51 -7.00
C SER A 65 11.26 -8.49 -6.41
N TYR A 66 11.17 -8.56 -5.09
CA TYR A 66 10.26 -9.48 -4.40
C TYR A 66 8.81 -8.97 -4.40
N LEU A 67 8.60 -7.68 -4.18
CA LEU A 67 7.26 -7.09 -3.99
C LEU A 67 6.67 -6.51 -5.29
N ILE A 68 7.50 -6.17 -6.29
CA ILE A 68 7.07 -5.44 -7.48
C ILE A 68 7.20 -6.33 -8.71
N ALA A 69 6.12 -7.01 -9.06
CA ALA A 69 6.07 -7.85 -10.27
C ALA A 69 6.02 -7.00 -11.56
N ASN A 70 5.35 -5.86 -11.52
CA ASN A 70 5.10 -5.00 -12.67
C ASN A 70 5.61 -3.57 -12.41
N PRO A 71 6.92 -3.27 -12.55
CA PRO A 71 7.47 -1.97 -12.18
C PRO A 71 6.84 -0.77 -12.91
N ASN A 72 6.35 -0.97 -14.14
CA ASN A 72 5.77 0.09 -14.96
C ASN A 72 4.33 0.47 -14.55
N SER A 73 3.66 -0.39 -13.80
CA SER A 73 2.26 -0.21 -13.35
C SER A 73 2.12 -0.13 -11.84
N THR A 74 3.18 -0.43 -11.11
CA THR A 74 3.20 -0.36 -9.65
C THR A 74 3.56 1.05 -9.18
N PHE A 75 2.83 1.53 -8.18
CA PHE A 75 3.09 2.81 -7.52
C PHE A 75 2.83 2.70 -6.03
N TYR A 76 3.25 3.72 -5.28
CA TYR A 76 3.05 3.81 -3.85
C TYR A 76 2.01 4.87 -3.52
N ALA A 77 1.20 4.61 -2.49
CA ALA A 77 0.31 5.59 -1.89
C ALA A 77 0.44 5.54 -0.37
N ARG A 78 0.16 6.64 0.30
CA ARG A 78 0.09 6.69 1.76
C ARG A 78 -1.35 6.54 2.19
N ALA A 79 -1.63 5.59 3.08
CA ALA A 79 -2.93 5.42 3.69
C ALA A 79 -3.23 6.59 4.64
N TYR A 80 -4.51 6.98 4.69
CA TYR A 80 -5.02 7.96 5.64
C TYR A 80 -6.35 7.48 6.21
N GLY A 81 -6.48 7.54 7.53
CA GLY A 81 -7.68 7.14 8.24
C GLY A 81 -7.70 5.67 8.66
N GLU A 82 -8.82 5.25 9.21
CA GLU A 82 -8.93 3.99 9.97
C GLU A 82 -9.92 2.99 9.36
N SER A 83 -10.46 3.26 8.18
CA SER A 83 -11.53 2.42 7.58
C SER A 83 -11.10 1.02 7.20
N MET A 84 -9.79 0.71 7.20
CA MET A 84 -9.22 -0.57 6.77
C MET A 84 -8.39 -1.24 7.86
N LEU A 85 -8.62 -0.91 9.14
CA LEU A 85 -7.88 -1.50 10.28
C LEU A 85 -7.95 -3.02 10.33
N GLY A 86 -9.11 -3.61 10.02
CA GLY A 86 -9.29 -5.06 9.98
C GLY A 86 -8.49 -5.76 8.87
N ALA A 87 -8.11 -5.02 7.82
CA ALA A 87 -7.19 -5.48 6.78
C ALA A 87 -5.71 -5.29 7.17
N GLY A 88 -5.42 -4.77 8.38
CA GLY A 88 -4.07 -4.47 8.81
C GLY A 88 -3.47 -3.24 8.14
N ILE A 89 -4.30 -2.30 7.67
CA ILE A 89 -3.88 -1.02 7.08
C ILE A 89 -4.18 0.07 8.10
N PHE A 90 -3.12 0.76 8.52
CA PHE A 90 -3.19 1.82 9.52
C PHE A 90 -2.91 3.19 8.89
N ASP A 91 -3.31 4.23 9.61
CA ASP A 91 -3.01 5.61 9.21
C ASP A 91 -1.50 5.82 9.09
N GLY A 92 -1.07 6.36 7.94
CA GLY A 92 0.33 6.61 7.62
C GLY A 92 1.06 5.48 6.90
N ASP A 93 0.48 4.29 6.78
CA ASP A 93 1.08 3.15 6.07
C ASP A 93 1.36 3.46 4.60
N ILE A 94 2.36 2.78 4.04
CA ILE A 94 2.66 2.85 2.61
C ILE A 94 2.05 1.63 1.93
N LEU A 95 1.19 1.88 0.97
CA LEU A 95 0.55 0.87 0.14
C LEU A 95 1.34 0.66 -1.14
N ILE A 96 1.57 -0.59 -1.53
CA ILE A 96 2.14 -0.97 -2.83
C ILE A 96 0.96 -1.41 -3.70
N ILE A 97 0.71 -0.66 -4.78
CA ILE A 97 -0.49 -0.78 -5.60
C ILE A 97 -0.08 -1.07 -7.04
N ASP A 98 -0.69 -2.09 -7.64
CA ASP A 98 -0.48 -2.41 -9.06
C ASP A 98 -1.76 -2.17 -9.86
N ARG A 99 -1.64 -1.34 -10.91
CA ARG A 99 -2.76 -0.95 -11.78
C ARG A 99 -3.20 -2.04 -12.74
N VAL A 100 -2.32 -2.98 -13.08
CA VAL A 100 -2.62 -4.07 -14.01
C VAL A 100 -2.83 -5.42 -13.33
N ALA A 101 -2.73 -5.46 -12.00
CA ALA A 101 -3.05 -6.66 -11.24
C ALA A 101 -4.50 -7.07 -11.52
N ARG A 102 -4.72 -8.38 -11.68
CA ARG A 102 -6.05 -8.92 -11.89
C ARG A 102 -6.90 -8.67 -10.65
N LEU A 103 -7.94 -7.87 -10.80
CA LEU A 103 -8.93 -7.64 -9.75
C LEU A 103 -9.74 -8.91 -9.50
N THR A 104 -9.81 -9.32 -8.24
CA THR A 104 -10.64 -10.43 -7.76
C THR A 104 -11.57 -9.98 -6.64
N ASN A 105 -12.61 -10.76 -6.41
CA ASN A 105 -13.56 -10.49 -5.34
C ASN A 105 -12.87 -10.64 -3.99
N GLY A 106 -12.97 -9.63 -3.15
CA GLY A 106 -12.29 -9.58 -1.84
C GLY A 106 -10.97 -8.82 -1.82
N ASP A 107 -10.45 -8.39 -2.97
CA ASP A 107 -9.23 -7.59 -3.01
C ASP A 107 -9.42 -6.21 -2.35
N VAL A 108 -8.36 -5.74 -1.70
CA VAL A 108 -8.29 -4.34 -1.29
C VAL A 108 -7.83 -3.50 -2.48
N VAL A 109 -8.56 -2.45 -2.78
CA VAL A 109 -8.33 -1.60 -3.95
C VAL A 109 -8.14 -0.15 -3.56
N LEU A 110 -7.34 0.57 -4.33
CA LEU A 110 -7.41 2.01 -4.44
C LEU A 110 -8.40 2.34 -5.55
N ALA A 111 -9.45 3.06 -5.23
CA ALA A 111 -10.50 3.44 -6.17
C ALA A 111 -10.74 4.95 -6.15
N ILE A 112 -11.29 5.47 -7.26
CA ILE A 112 -11.95 6.78 -7.30
C ILE A 112 -13.45 6.49 -7.29
N TYR A 113 -14.12 7.00 -6.28
CA TYR A 113 -15.57 6.92 -6.12
C TYR A 113 -16.14 8.34 -6.07
N ASN A 114 -16.98 8.66 -7.03
CA ASN A 114 -17.57 10.00 -7.19
C ASN A 114 -16.53 11.14 -7.16
N GLY A 115 -15.37 10.90 -7.78
CA GLY A 115 -14.26 11.85 -7.85
C GLY A 115 -13.33 11.86 -6.64
N GLU A 116 -13.55 11.03 -5.61
CA GLU A 116 -12.73 10.96 -4.42
C GLU A 116 -11.97 9.64 -4.32
N PHE A 117 -10.69 9.71 -3.93
CA PHE A 117 -9.90 8.51 -3.68
C PHE A 117 -10.33 7.82 -2.40
N THR A 118 -10.42 6.49 -2.47
CA THR A 118 -10.70 5.66 -1.30
C THR A 118 -9.98 4.33 -1.38
N VAL A 119 -9.61 3.78 -0.22
CA VAL A 119 -9.12 2.40 -0.09
C VAL A 119 -10.21 1.59 0.58
N LYS A 120 -10.68 0.55 -0.11
CA LYS A 120 -11.76 -0.31 0.38
C LYS A 120 -11.56 -1.73 -0.14
N ARG A 121 -12.28 -2.68 0.45
CA ARG A 121 -12.41 -4.02 -0.09
C ARG A 121 -13.45 -4.03 -1.20
N TYR A 122 -13.04 -4.46 -2.39
CA TYR A 122 -13.93 -4.65 -3.52
C TYR A 122 -14.70 -5.95 -3.37
N LEU A 123 -16.01 -5.88 -3.32
CA LEU A 123 -16.88 -7.05 -3.35
C LEU A 123 -17.91 -6.94 -4.46
N LYS A 124 -18.05 -8.03 -5.22
CA LYS A 124 -19.10 -8.18 -6.21
C LYS A 124 -19.98 -9.35 -5.81
N LYS A 125 -21.27 -9.09 -5.60
CA LYS A 125 -22.29 -10.09 -5.23
C LYS A 125 -23.58 -9.81 -5.98
N ASP A 126 -24.11 -10.80 -6.66
CA ASP A 126 -25.41 -10.73 -7.38
C ASP A 126 -25.50 -9.46 -8.30
N ASP A 127 -24.46 -9.27 -9.12
CA ASP A 127 -24.29 -8.09 -10.03
C ASP A 127 -24.21 -6.71 -9.34
N LYS A 128 -24.20 -6.69 -8.01
CA LYS A 128 -23.96 -5.48 -7.22
C LYS A 128 -22.48 -5.40 -6.83
N VAL A 129 -21.96 -4.18 -6.87
CA VAL A 129 -20.60 -3.88 -6.43
C VAL A 129 -20.68 -3.12 -5.12
N PHE A 130 -19.85 -3.55 -4.17
CA PHE A 130 -19.70 -2.91 -2.87
C PHE A 130 -18.23 -2.50 -2.70
N LEU A 131 -18.03 -1.36 -2.08
CA LEU A 131 -16.76 -0.95 -1.51
C LEU A 131 -16.90 -1.03 0.01
N GLU A 132 -16.34 -2.08 0.59
CA GLU A 132 -16.50 -2.35 2.01
C GLU A 132 -15.28 -1.89 2.82
N PRO A 133 -15.51 -1.20 3.93
CA PRO A 133 -14.47 -0.98 4.92
C PRO A 133 -14.18 -2.27 5.68
N ASP A 134 -12.97 -2.43 6.17
CA ASP A 134 -12.61 -3.45 7.17
C ASP A 134 -12.57 -2.81 8.57
N ASN A 135 -13.62 -2.07 8.92
CA ASN A 135 -13.84 -1.45 10.21
C ASN A 135 -15.33 -1.15 10.38
N ASP A 136 -15.96 -1.75 11.37
CA ASP A 136 -17.40 -1.66 11.63
C ASP A 136 -17.91 -0.24 11.91
N ASN A 137 -17.02 0.69 12.23
CA ASN A 137 -17.36 2.09 12.45
C ASN A 137 -17.62 2.88 11.15
N TYR A 138 -17.38 2.27 10.00
CA TYR A 138 -17.54 2.89 8.69
C TYR A 138 -18.62 2.16 7.88
N PRO A 139 -19.46 2.90 7.13
CA PRO A 139 -20.50 2.27 6.32
C PRO A 139 -19.92 1.63 5.05
N SER A 140 -20.51 0.52 4.62
CA SER A 140 -20.34 -0.02 3.27
C SER A 140 -20.93 0.92 2.24
N ILE A 141 -20.30 1.02 1.09
CA ILE A 141 -20.78 1.76 -0.06
C ILE A 141 -21.32 0.74 -1.07
N LEU A 142 -22.62 0.73 -1.30
CA LEU A 142 -23.23 0.01 -2.40
C LEU A 142 -23.22 0.92 -3.63
N LEU A 143 -22.57 0.48 -4.69
CA LEU A 143 -22.50 1.25 -5.95
C LEU A 143 -23.88 1.28 -6.64
N ASP A 144 -24.41 2.47 -6.84
CA ASP A 144 -25.53 2.70 -7.74
C ASP A 144 -25.01 2.92 -9.17
N GLN A 145 -25.10 1.88 -10.01
CA GLN A 145 -24.57 1.91 -11.38
C GLN A 145 -25.19 3.01 -12.28
N ALA A 146 -26.32 3.58 -11.87
CA ALA A 146 -26.97 4.63 -12.64
C ALA A 146 -26.46 6.05 -12.28
N ASN A 147 -26.00 6.24 -11.04
CA ASN A 147 -25.70 7.56 -10.49
C ASN A 147 -24.25 7.69 -9.96
N ASP A 148 -23.59 6.57 -9.65
CA ASP A 148 -22.25 6.60 -9.08
C ASP A 148 -21.18 6.36 -10.14
N GLU A 149 -20.06 7.06 -10.00
CA GLU A 149 -18.84 6.85 -10.79
C GLU A 149 -17.83 6.08 -9.97
N LEU A 150 -17.40 4.92 -10.49
CA LEU A 150 -16.35 4.12 -9.88
C LEU A 150 -15.23 3.80 -10.89
N GLU A 151 -14.02 4.17 -10.55
CA GLU A 151 -12.81 3.76 -11.26
C GLU A 151 -11.88 3.03 -10.30
N ILE A 152 -11.51 1.78 -10.61
CA ILE A 152 -10.48 1.04 -9.85
C ILE A 152 -9.11 1.46 -10.37
N TRP A 153 -8.33 2.12 -9.52
CA TRP A 153 -7.00 2.59 -9.86
C TRP A 153 -5.92 1.52 -9.73
N GLY A 154 -6.15 0.53 -8.88
CA GLY A 154 -5.26 -0.62 -8.74
C GLY A 154 -5.59 -1.44 -7.52
N VAL A 155 -4.96 -2.61 -7.47
CA VAL A 155 -5.06 -3.55 -6.35
C VAL A 155 -3.92 -3.30 -5.38
N VAL A 156 -4.23 -3.21 -4.10
CA VAL A 156 -3.23 -3.13 -3.03
C VAL A 156 -2.63 -4.52 -2.83
N LEU A 157 -1.36 -4.69 -3.19
CA LEU A 157 -0.66 -5.96 -3.08
C LEU A 157 0.02 -6.14 -1.74
N TYR A 158 0.61 -5.07 -1.22
CA TYR A 158 1.36 -5.09 0.05
C TYR A 158 1.17 -3.80 0.82
N VAL A 159 1.41 -3.90 2.12
CA VAL A 159 1.39 -2.78 3.05
C VAL A 159 2.73 -2.74 3.77
N ILE A 160 3.36 -1.59 3.79
CA ILE A 160 4.55 -1.34 4.61
C ILE A 160 4.08 -0.57 5.83
N HIS A 161 4.07 -1.27 6.95
CA HIS A 161 3.69 -0.74 8.25
C HIS A 161 4.93 -0.47 9.10
N GLU A 162 5.01 0.71 9.69
CA GLU A 162 5.99 1.02 10.71
C GLU A 162 5.37 0.71 12.08
N PRO A 163 5.79 -0.39 12.75
CA PRO A 163 5.23 -0.74 14.05
C PRO A 163 5.51 0.38 15.04
N GLY A 164 4.46 0.83 15.72
CA GLY A 164 4.40 2.05 16.54
C GLY A 164 5.64 2.26 17.40
N ILE A 165 6.56 3.04 16.88
CA ILE A 165 7.65 3.58 17.66
C ILE A 165 6.99 4.65 18.54
N LYS A 166 6.90 4.41 19.84
CA LYS A 166 6.83 5.55 20.77
C LYS A 166 7.84 6.56 20.26
N LYS A 167 7.36 7.73 19.78
CA LYS A 167 8.22 8.77 19.18
C LYS A 167 9.55 8.76 19.91
N ARG A 168 10.61 8.28 19.26
CA ARG A 168 11.95 8.51 19.78
C ARG A 168 12.06 10.02 19.76
N ASN A 169 11.94 10.62 20.93
CA ASN A 169 12.30 12.00 21.12
C ASN A 169 13.79 12.06 20.75
N ASN A 170 14.07 12.36 19.49
CA ASN A 170 15.39 12.82 19.09
C ASN A 170 15.51 14.20 19.72
N GLY A 171 15.78 14.18 21.05
CA GLY A 171 16.31 15.33 21.72
C GLY A 171 17.69 15.62 21.12
N VAL A 172 17.79 16.69 20.39
CA VAL A 172 18.92 17.60 20.31
C VAL A 172 18.34 18.98 20.21
#